data_97d12444a4a1191caf481e00f01978be
#
_entry.id   97d12444a4a1191caf481e00f01978be
#
_cell.length_a   1.000
_cell.length_b   1.000
_cell.length_c   1.000
_cell.angle_alpha   90.00
_cell.angle_beta   90.00
_cell.angle_gamma   90.00
#
_symmetry.space_group_name_H-M   'P 1'
#
loop_
_entity.id
_entity.type
_entity.pdbx_description
1 polymer ?
#
loop_
_entity_poly.entity_id
_entity_poly.type
_entity_poly.pdbx_seq_one_letter_code
_entity_poly.pdbx_strand_id
1 'polypeptide(L)'
;MQTFWSKQLNVILTSFLLMAFTTASFANNTIEGLRIWPSPNTTRLVFDLADTPTYTYFTLKNPQRLVIDIENTPRNFDFKKVANESKLVKKVRYSTAKNPQSVRVVIELNKKLKKNIFALPPTAPYGNRLVIDLNDSDSAAQKIVLNSKSTTDR
;
A
#
# COMPACT_ATOMS: atom_id res chain seq x y z
N MET A 1 27.50 41.38 43.60
CA MET A 1 26.12 40.86 43.45
C MET A 1 25.64 40.79 41.98
N GLN A 2 26.19 41.57 41.10
CA GLN A 2 25.78 41.62 39.69
C GLN A 2 26.28 40.45 38.83
N THR A 3 27.35 39.80 39.14
CA THR A 3 27.96 38.72 38.37
C THR A 3 27.24 37.35 38.50
N PHE A 4 26.45 37.19 39.57
CA PHE A 4 25.73 35.93 39.80
C PHE A 4 24.47 35.84 38.98
N TRP A 5 23.78 36.95 38.76
CA TRP A 5 22.55 37.00 37.98
C TRP A 5 22.81 36.85 36.46
N SER A 6 23.93 37.38 35.97
CA SER A 6 24.28 37.23 34.56
C SER A 6 24.62 35.78 34.15
N LYS A 7 25.26 35.02 35.07
CA LYS A 7 25.55 33.60 34.84
C LYS A 7 24.30 32.74 34.82
N GLN A 8 23.35 33.03 35.70
CA GLN A 8 22.07 32.31 35.76
C GLN A 8 21.22 32.59 34.49
N LEU A 9 21.20 33.82 34.01
CA LEU A 9 20.47 34.20 32.81
C LEU A 9 21.03 33.51 31.53
N ASN A 10 22.36 33.40 31.44
CA ASN A 10 23.02 32.72 30.34
C ASN A 10 22.77 31.20 30.33
N VAL A 11 22.71 30.57 31.49
CA VAL A 11 22.40 29.12 31.61
C VAL A 11 20.96 28.85 31.21
N ILE A 12 20.03 29.70 31.59
CA ILE A 12 18.60 29.58 31.21
C ILE A 12 18.43 29.80 29.69
N LEU A 13 19.12 30.79 29.14
CA LEU A 13 19.05 31.07 27.70
C LEU A 13 19.66 29.96 26.84
N THR A 14 20.78 29.38 27.29
CA THR A 14 21.40 28.22 26.61
C THR A 14 20.55 26.95 26.74
N SER A 15 19.90 26.73 27.89
CA SER A 15 19.00 25.61 28.10
C SER A 15 17.74 25.70 27.22
N PHE A 16 17.22 26.93 27.03
CA PHE A 16 16.06 27.17 26.18
C PHE A 16 16.39 27.03 24.66
N LEU A 17 17.60 27.40 24.26
CA LEU A 17 18.06 27.24 22.86
C LEU A 17 18.30 25.76 22.49
N LEU A 18 18.68 24.92 23.44
CA LEU A 18 18.87 23.48 23.19
C LEU A 18 17.56 22.72 23.03
N MET A 19 16.44 23.26 23.52
CA MET A 19 15.13 22.62 23.46
C MET A 19 14.38 22.88 22.14
N ALA A 20 14.90 23.79 21.29
CA ALA A 20 14.25 24.20 20.04
C ALA A 20 14.56 23.30 18.81
N PHE A 21 15.45 22.31 18.95
CA PHE A 21 15.81 21.38 17.85
C PHE A 21 15.10 20.03 17.97
N THR A 22 13.79 20.03 18.17
CA THR A 22 13.01 18.82 17.90
C THR A 22 12.81 18.73 16.37
N THR A 23 13.74 18.06 15.69
CA THR A 23 13.55 17.67 14.30
C THR A 23 12.37 16.72 14.23
N ALA A 24 11.27 17.15 13.62
CA ALA A 24 10.20 16.25 13.25
C ALA A 24 10.77 15.23 12.26
N SER A 25 11.08 14.03 12.74
CA SER A 25 11.47 12.92 11.89
C SER A 25 10.21 12.47 11.14
N PHE A 26 10.07 12.88 9.89
CA PHE A 26 9.09 12.29 9.00
C PHE A 26 9.57 10.87 8.69
N ALA A 27 8.95 9.89 9.34
CA ALA A 27 9.16 8.50 8.97
C ALA A 27 8.67 8.31 7.54
N ASN A 28 9.59 8.09 6.60
CA ASN A 28 9.25 7.69 5.26
C ASN A 28 8.81 6.23 5.30
N ASN A 29 7.64 5.95 4.77
CA ASN A 29 7.19 4.58 4.58
C ASN A 29 8.07 3.91 3.51
N THR A 30 8.08 2.58 3.44
CA THR A 30 8.92 1.81 2.53
C THR A 30 8.16 0.56 2.10
N ILE A 31 8.19 0.23 0.81
CA ILE A 31 7.72 -1.09 0.34
C ILE A 31 8.83 -2.09 0.63
N GLU A 32 8.58 -3.02 1.53
CA GLU A 32 9.52 -4.08 1.93
C GLU A 32 9.33 -5.37 1.14
N GLY A 33 8.11 -5.59 0.62
CA GLY A 33 7.79 -6.77 -0.15
C GLY A 33 6.49 -6.66 -0.92
N LEU A 34 6.33 -7.55 -1.90
CA LEU A 34 5.07 -7.82 -2.58
C LEU A 34 4.91 -9.33 -2.72
N ARG A 35 3.80 -9.84 -2.25
CA ARG A 35 3.39 -11.24 -2.40
C ARG A 35 2.14 -11.30 -3.25
N ILE A 36 2.10 -12.24 -4.21
CA ILE A 36 0.95 -12.45 -5.09
C ILE A 36 0.50 -13.90 -4.91
N TRP A 37 -0.72 -14.09 -4.43
CA TRP A 37 -1.34 -15.40 -4.24
C TRP A 37 -2.49 -15.59 -5.22
N PRO A 38 -2.24 -16.29 -6.32
CA PRO A 38 -3.27 -16.60 -7.31
C PRO A 38 -4.16 -17.75 -6.83
N SER A 39 -5.41 -17.69 -7.23
CA SER A 39 -6.42 -18.74 -7.11
C SER A 39 -7.23 -18.76 -8.43
N PRO A 40 -8.02 -19.77 -8.74
CA PRO A 40 -8.70 -19.86 -10.04
C PRO A 40 -9.50 -18.61 -10.43
N ASN A 41 -10.19 -18.00 -9.48
CA ASN A 41 -11.09 -16.86 -9.72
C ASN A 41 -10.74 -15.62 -8.89
N THR A 42 -9.68 -15.69 -8.11
CA THR A 42 -9.24 -14.60 -7.24
C THR A 42 -7.73 -14.46 -7.26
N THR A 43 -7.25 -13.27 -6.96
CA THR A 43 -5.83 -13.04 -6.70
C THR A 43 -5.71 -12.05 -5.56
N ARG A 44 -4.93 -12.42 -4.55
CA ARG A 44 -4.57 -11.52 -3.46
C ARG A 44 -3.15 -11.01 -3.66
N LEU A 45 -3.01 -9.68 -3.65
CA LEU A 45 -1.72 -9.01 -3.56
C LEU A 45 -1.56 -8.45 -2.16
N VAL A 46 -0.38 -8.63 -1.56
CA VAL A 46 -0.03 -8.08 -0.26
C VAL A 46 1.27 -7.32 -0.38
N PHE A 47 1.20 -6.01 -0.19
CA PHE A 47 2.37 -5.16 -0.01
C PHE A 47 2.74 -5.16 1.47
N ASP A 48 3.93 -5.59 1.79
CA ASP A 48 4.53 -5.43 3.12
C ASP A 48 5.17 -4.05 3.18
N LEU A 49 4.88 -3.30 4.24
CA LEU A 49 5.23 -1.90 4.39
C LEU A 49 5.88 -1.65 5.75
N ALA A 50 6.86 -0.75 5.81
CA ALA A 50 7.54 -0.40 7.05
C ALA A 50 6.60 0.28 8.05
N ASP A 51 5.65 1.08 7.56
CA ASP A 51 4.70 1.82 8.40
C ASP A 51 3.26 1.69 7.86
N THR A 52 2.30 2.16 8.64
CA THR A 52 0.88 2.18 8.27
C THR A 52 0.68 3.01 7.00
N PRO A 53 0.12 2.44 5.91
CA PRO A 53 0.00 3.15 4.66
C PRO A 53 -1.16 4.16 4.68
N THR A 54 -0.87 5.39 4.25
CA THR A 54 -1.86 6.32 3.73
C THR A 54 -1.90 6.15 2.22
N TYR A 55 -3.05 5.82 1.66
CA TYR A 55 -3.16 5.50 0.23
C TYR A 55 -4.47 5.98 -0.38
N THR A 56 -4.42 6.21 -1.68
CA THR A 56 -5.60 6.43 -2.54
C THR A 56 -5.53 5.49 -3.73
N TYR A 57 -6.67 5.16 -4.33
CA TYR A 57 -6.69 4.32 -5.52
C TYR A 57 -7.78 4.71 -6.50
N PHE A 58 -7.56 4.38 -7.76
CA PHE A 58 -8.52 4.52 -8.84
C PHE A 58 -8.29 3.47 -9.92
N THR A 59 -9.23 3.34 -10.85
CA THR A 59 -9.11 2.41 -11.97
C THR A 59 -9.09 3.14 -13.30
N LEU A 60 -8.31 2.61 -14.24
CA LEU A 60 -8.28 3.03 -15.63
C LEU A 60 -8.75 1.89 -16.51
N LYS A 61 -9.40 2.26 -17.63
CA LYS A 61 -9.87 1.34 -18.66
C LYS A 61 -8.96 1.45 -19.91
N ASN A 62 -8.98 0.43 -20.75
CA ASN A 62 -8.30 0.42 -22.04
C ASN A 62 -6.78 0.73 -21.99
N PRO A 63 -5.93 -0.12 -21.43
CA PRO A 63 -6.21 -1.40 -20.76
C PRO A 63 -6.69 -1.25 -19.32
N GLN A 64 -7.24 -2.32 -18.74
CA GLN A 64 -7.69 -2.33 -17.35
C GLN A 64 -6.49 -2.22 -16.39
N ARG A 65 -6.52 -1.25 -15.51
CA ARG A 65 -5.46 -0.97 -14.52
C ARG A 65 -6.06 -0.54 -13.19
N LEU A 66 -5.52 -1.07 -12.12
CA LEU A 66 -5.70 -0.53 -10.77
C LEU A 66 -4.47 0.31 -10.45
N VAL A 67 -4.67 1.56 -10.09
CA VAL A 67 -3.62 2.51 -9.73
C VAL A 67 -3.74 2.83 -8.26
N ILE A 68 -2.63 2.75 -7.54
CA ILE A 68 -2.56 3.02 -6.10
C ILE A 68 -1.45 4.04 -5.86
N ASP A 69 -1.78 5.12 -5.20
CA ASP A 69 -0.81 6.11 -4.71
C ASP A 69 -0.61 5.86 -3.21
N ILE A 70 0.61 5.59 -2.79
CA ILE A 70 0.99 5.41 -1.39
C ILE A 70 1.84 6.62 -1.01
N GLU A 71 1.41 7.34 0.02
CA GLU A 71 2.04 8.58 0.46
C GLU A 71 3.36 8.31 1.20
N ASN A 72 4.26 9.28 1.18
CA ASN A 72 5.56 9.28 1.88
C ASN A 72 6.37 8.00 1.65
N THR A 73 6.30 7.45 0.44
CA THR A 73 6.92 6.16 0.09
C THR A 73 7.81 6.34 -1.15
N PRO A 74 9.11 6.04 -1.06
CA PRO A 74 10.01 6.11 -2.21
C PRO A 74 9.87 4.88 -3.13
N ARG A 75 10.43 4.99 -4.35
CA ARG A 75 10.55 3.87 -5.30
C ARG A 75 11.80 3.04 -4.99
N ASN A 76 11.74 2.18 -4.02
CA ASN A 76 12.88 1.39 -3.55
C ASN A 76 12.74 -0.12 -3.76
N PHE A 77 11.58 -0.60 -4.21
CA PHE A 77 11.31 -2.02 -4.39
C PHE A 77 11.30 -2.43 -5.87
N ASP A 78 11.92 -3.56 -6.19
CA ASP A 78 11.97 -4.07 -7.56
C ASP A 78 10.88 -5.11 -7.83
N PHE A 79 9.76 -4.66 -8.40
CA PHE A 79 8.64 -5.54 -8.77
C PHE A 79 8.98 -6.60 -9.82
N LYS A 80 10.09 -6.47 -10.56
CA LYS A 80 10.49 -7.46 -11.57
C LYS A 80 10.93 -8.78 -10.95
N LYS A 81 11.33 -8.75 -9.67
CA LYS A 81 11.76 -9.95 -8.92
C LYS A 81 10.61 -10.72 -8.29
N VAL A 82 9.39 -10.19 -8.37
CA VAL A 82 8.22 -10.83 -7.78
C VAL A 82 7.65 -11.87 -8.74
N ALA A 83 7.55 -13.11 -8.28
CA ALA A 83 6.87 -14.16 -9.05
C ALA A 83 5.40 -13.81 -9.20
N ASN A 84 4.89 -13.91 -10.42
CA ASN A 84 3.49 -13.66 -10.74
C ASN A 84 2.93 -14.78 -11.62
N GLU A 85 2.21 -15.69 -11.01
CA GLU A 85 1.49 -16.79 -11.68
C GLU A 85 -0.01 -16.49 -11.83
N SER A 86 -0.44 -15.25 -11.53
CA SER A 86 -1.84 -14.87 -11.60
C SER A 86 -2.33 -14.77 -13.04
N LYS A 87 -3.48 -15.37 -13.32
CA LYS A 87 -4.21 -15.17 -14.58
C LYS A 87 -4.96 -13.83 -14.62
N LEU A 88 -5.14 -13.17 -13.50
CA LEU A 88 -5.88 -11.91 -13.37
C LEU A 88 -4.97 -10.68 -13.43
N VAL A 89 -3.74 -10.79 -12.93
CA VAL A 89 -2.72 -9.73 -12.90
C VAL A 89 -1.71 -9.97 -14.02
N LYS A 90 -1.59 -8.99 -14.91
CA LYS A 90 -0.59 -9.03 -15.99
C LYS A 90 0.79 -8.59 -15.49
N LYS A 91 0.84 -7.47 -14.76
CA LYS A 91 2.09 -6.85 -14.33
C LYS A 91 1.86 -5.87 -13.19
N VAL A 92 2.86 -5.73 -12.33
CA VAL A 92 2.96 -4.65 -11.34
C VAL A 92 4.16 -3.77 -11.69
N ARG A 93 3.98 -2.45 -11.68
CA ARG A 93 5.05 -1.50 -12.01
C ARG A 93 4.83 -0.14 -11.36
N TYR A 94 5.86 0.66 -11.32
CA TYR A 94 5.77 2.07 -10.95
C TYR A 94 5.26 2.96 -12.09
N SER A 95 4.70 4.11 -11.71
CA SER A 95 4.38 5.24 -12.59
C SER A 95 4.64 6.55 -11.87
N THR A 96 4.49 7.67 -12.54
CA THR A 96 4.65 8.99 -11.95
C THR A 96 3.41 9.36 -11.13
N ALA A 97 3.59 9.64 -9.84
CA ALA A 97 2.55 10.16 -8.97
C ALA A 97 2.39 11.69 -9.16
N LYS A 98 1.22 12.23 -8.82
CA LYS A 98 1.03 13.70 -8.79
C LYS A 98 1.84 14.34 -7.68
N ASN A 99 1.87 13.71 -6.52
CA ASN A 99 2.68 14.15 -5.38
C ASN A 99 4.07 13.52 -5.48
N PRO A 100 5.16 14.32 -5.51
CA PRO A 100 6.54 13.80 -5.58
C PRO A 100 6.93 12.93 -4.38
N GLN A 101 6.29 13.11 -3.23
CA GLN A 101 6.54 12.33 -2.02
C GLN A 101 5.79 11.00 -2.00
N SER A 102 4.91 10.76 -2.98
CA SER A 102 4.13 9.53 -3.09
C SER A 102 4.70 8.62 -4.17
N VAL A 103 4.58 7.32 -3.96
CA VAL A 103 4.82 6.33 -5.00
C VAL A 103 3.50 5.94 -5.66
N ARG A 104 3.49 5.91 -6.99
CA ARG A 104 2.37 5.35 -7.76
C ARG A 104 2.70 3.96 -8.23
N VAL A 105 1.91 3.00 -7.78
CA VAL A 105 1.95 1.60 -8.22
C VAL A 105 0.79 1.36 -9.18
N VAL A 106 1.10 0.76 -10.32
CA VAL A 106 0.11 0.37 -11.35
C VAL A 106 0.07 -1.14 -11.44
N ILE A 107 -1.09 -1.71 -11.19
CA ILE A 107 -1.39 -3.13 -11.37
C ILE A 107 -2.16 -3.26 -12.68
N GLU A 108 -1.52 -3.79 -13.70
CA GLU A 108 -2.15 -4.07 -14.99
C GLU A 108 -2.96 -5.36 -14.89
N LEU A 109 -4.23 -5.29 -15.31
CA LEU A 109 -5.19 -6.38 -15.18
C LEU A 109 -5.54 -6.96 -16.56
N ASN A 110 -5.75 -8.26 -16.61
CA ASN A 110 -6.13 -8.92 -17.86
C ASN A 110 -7.61 -8.69 -18.24
N LYS A 111 -8.45 -8.32 -17.27
CA LYS A 111 -9.86 -7.98 -17.47
C LYS A 111 -10.37 -7.06 -16.35
N LYS A 112 -11.63 -6.65 -16.46
CA LYS A 112 -12.31 -5.92 -15.37
C LYS A 112 -12.55 -6.87 -14.19
N LEU A 113 -12.15 -6.46 -12.99
CA LEU A 113 -12.28 -7.23 -11.75
C LEU A 113 -13.01 -6.43 -10.68
N LYS A 114 -13.71 -7.12 -9.79
CA LYS A 114 -14.08 -6.58 -8.48
C LYS A 114 -12.83 -6.52 -7.61
N LYS A 115 -12.72 -5.47 -6.81
CA LYS A 115 -11.57 -5.24 -5.94
C LYS A 115 -12.01 -4.87 -4.55
N ASN A 116 -11.27 -5.33 -3.57
CA ASN A 116 -11.33 -4.89 -2.18
C ASN A 116 -9.92 -4.54 -1.72
N ILE A 117 -9.73 -3.33 -1.19
CA ILE A 117 -8.41 -2.81 -0.81
C ILE A 117 -8.50 -2.33 0.63
N PHE A 118 -7.62 -2.83 1.48
CA PHE A 118 -7.61 -2.49 2.91
C PHE A 118 -6.21 -2.63 3.50
N ALA A 119 -5.94 -1.83 4.53
CA ALA A 119 -4.72 -1.92 5.31
C ALA A 119 -4.91 -2.86 6.49
N LEU A 120 -3.87 -3.61 6.85
CA LEU A 120 -3.78 -4.42 8.05
C LEU A 120 -2.66 -3.91 8.94
N PRO A 121 -2.93 -3.73 10.24
CA PRO A 121 -1.91 -3.37 11.20
C PRO A 121 -0.88 -4.50 11.38
N PRO A 122 0.27 -4.21 12.00
CA PRO A 122 1.26 -5.22 12.31
C PRO A 122 0.69 -6.25 13.29
N THR A 123 0.91 -7.52 12.96
CA THR A 123 0.54 -8.68 13.79
C THR A 123 1.64 -9.71 13.64
N ALA A 124 2.38 -9.98 14.72
CA ALA A 124 3.53 -10.87 14.66
C ALA A 124 3.21 -12.21 13.97
N PRO A 125 4.05 -12.68 13.04
CA PRO A 125 5.35 -12.15 12.63
C PRO A 125 5.29 -11.07 11.52
N TYR A 126 4.12 -10.62 11.11
CA TYR A 126 3.94 -9.71 9.96
C TYR A 126 3.87 -8.24 10.41
N GLY A 127 4.49 -7.36 9.60
CA GLY A 127 4.41 -5.90 9.73
C GLY A 127 3.11 -5.29 9.17
N ASN A 128 3.15 -3.99 8.87
CA ASN A 128 2.06 -3.30 8.19
C ASN A 128 1.85 -3.83 6.77
N ARG A 129 0.62 -3.94 6.35
CA ARG A 129 0.27 -4.54 5.04
C ARG A 129 -0.83 -3.77 4.35
N LEU A 130 -0.67 -3.58 3.05
CA LEU A 130 -1.77 -3.16 2.16
C LEU A 130 -2.20 -4.38 1.36
N VAL A 131 -3.43 -4.82 1.56
CA VAL A 131 -4.02 -6.00 0.92
C VAL A 131 -4.94 -5.58 -0.20
N ILE A 132 -4.82 -6.25 -1.34
CA ILE A 132 -5.66 -6.05 -2.51
C ILE A 132 -6.23 -7.40 -2.93
N ASP A 133 -7.53 -7.57 -2.78
CA ASP A 133 -8.27 -8.73 -3.27
C ASP A 133 -8.90 -8.41 -4.61
N LEU A 134 -8.53 -9.17 -5.62
CA LEU A 134 -9.06 -9.10 -6.97
C LEU A 134 -9.94 -10.32 -7.23
N ASN A 135 -11.21 -10.10 -7.59
CA ASN A 135 -12.17 -11.16 -7.81
C ASN A 135 -12.75 -11.07 -9.23
N ASP A 136 -12.77 -12.21 -9.91
CA ASP A 136 -13.44 -12.35 -11.19
C ASP A 136 -14.95 -12.38 -10.99
N SER A 137 -15.62 -11.32 -11.41
CA SER A 137 -17.08 -11.19 -11.27
C SER A 137 -17.86 -12.19 -12.15
N ASP A 138 -17.26 -12.62 -13.26
CA ASP A 138 -17.95 -13.48 -14.22
C ASP A 138 -18.06 -14.92 -13.72
N SER A 139 -17.08 -15.38 -12.94
CA SER A 139 -17.12 -16.72 -12.35
C SER A 139 -18.12 -16.87 -11.20
N ALA A 140 -18.41 -15.79 -10.48
CA ALA A 140 -19.45 -15.79 -9.43
C ALA A 140 -20.87 -15.91 -10.05
N ALA A 141 -21.09 -15.25 -11.19
CA ALA A 141 -22.35 -15.34 -11.92
C ALA A 141 -22.57 -16.74 -12.52
N GLN A 142 -21.52 -17.38 -13.06
CA GLN A 142 -21.59 -18.74 -13.56
C GLN A 142 -21.91 -19.77 -12.47
N LYS A 143 -21.35 -19.61 -11.27
CA LYS A 143 -21.62 -20.52 -10.15
C LYS A 143 -23.08 -20.45 -9.67
N ILE A 144 -23.71 -19.28 -9.71
CA ILE A 144 -25.11 -19.09 -9.39
C ILE A 144 -26.01 -19.74 -10.46
N VAL A 145 -25.68 -19.59 -11.73
CA VAL A 145 -26.43 -20.18 -12.84
C VAL A 145 -26.36 -21.71 -12.83
N LEU A 146 -25.21 -22.29 -12.54
CA LEU A 146 -25.03 -23.75 -12.41
C LEU A 146 -25.82 -24.34 -11.24
N ASN A 147 -25.83 -23.65 -10.08
CA ASN A 147 -26.58 -24.09 -8.91
C ASN A 147 -28.12 -23.96 -9.10
N SER A 148 -28.57 -22.96 -9.86
CA SER A 148 -30.01 -22.79 -10.18
C SER A 148 -30.51 -23.84 -11.18
N LYS A 149 -29.65 -24.31 -12.09
CA LYS A 149 -30.00 -25.34 -13.06
C LYS A 149 -30.05 -26.75 -12.46
N SER A 150 -29.31 -27.01 -11.38
CA SER A 150 -29.31 -28.29 -10.69
C SER A 150 -30.54 -28.53 -9.79
N THR A 151 -31.35 -27.50 -9.53
CA THR A 151 -32.52 -27.60 -8.62
C THR A 151 -33.83 -27.85 -9.38
N THR A 152 -33.83 -27.83 -10.74
CA THR A 152 -35.07 -27.96 -11.56
C THR A 152 -35.28 -29.38 -12.12
N ASP A 153 -34.30 -30.31 -11.95
CA ASP A 153 -34.42 -31.70 -12.41
C ASP A 153 -34.58 -32.67 -11.18
N ARG A 154 -35.73 -32.55 -10.49
CA ARG A 154 -36.24 -33.60 -9.62
C ARG A 154 -37.76 -33.59 -9.63
#